data_4c03521aedadfbab60d309099b24509b
#
_entry.id   4c03521aedadfbab60d309099b24509b
#
_cell.length_a   1.000
_cell.length_b   1.000
_cell.length_c   1.000
_cell.angle_alpha   90.00
_cell.angle_beta   90.00
_cell.angle_gamma   90.00
#
_symmetry.space_group_name_H-M   'P 1'
#
loop_
_entity.id
_entity.type
_entity.pdbx_description
1 polymer ?
#
loop_
_entity_poly.entity_id
_entity_poly.type
_entity_poly.pdbx_seq_one_letter_code
_entity_poly.pdbx_strand_id
1 'polypeptide(L)'
;MSQKIIYFFLSILFISNAFSITIDGDLSDDEWSNAETLEGFLTVFPDTLEKPKYKTEVKYFTDNKGIYFGITNYQPKSTQVIERHQRDSFYANADRNYVMIDFDNNASAGYEFTVTLGDSIRDSIFVDENEFSDNWDAIWYAKTKSY
;
A
#
# COMPACT_ATOMS: atom_id res chain seq x y z
N MET A 1 39.04 52.59 -23.89
CA MET A 1 37.92 51.75 -24.35
C MET A 1 37.69 50.65 -23.33
N SER A 2 36.66 50.75 -22.54
CA SER A 2 36.35 49.76 -21.49
C SER A 2 35.37 48.75 -22.07
N GLN A 3 35.80 47.46 -22.15
CA GLN A 3 34.89 46.35 -22.52
C GLN A 3 34.06 45.96 -21.32
N LYS A 4 32.75 46.15 -21.43
CA LYS A 4 31.81 45.61 -20.45
C LYS A 4 31.47 44.16 -20.80
N ILE A 5 31.91 43.21 -19.99
CA ILE A 5 31.56 41.80 -20.10
C ILE A 5 30.20 41.64 -19.45
N ILE A 6 29.19 41.27 -20.25
CA ILE A 6 27.85 40.94 -19.78
C ILE A 6 27.80 39.42 -19.49
N TYR A 7 27.74 39.05 -18.21
CA TYR A 7 27.49 37.66 -17.82
C TYR A 7 25.99 37.37 -17.94
N PHE A 8 25.64 36.52 -18.88
CA PHE A 8 24.27 35.99 -19.02
C PHE A 8 24.12 34.76 -18.10
N PHE A 9 23.47 34.95 -16.97
CA PHE A 9 23.12 33.84 -16.06
C PHE A 9 21.91 33.10 -16.63
N LEU A 10 22.14 31.93 -17.26
CA LEU A 10 21.07 31.01 -17.67
C LEU A 10 20.62 30.21 -16.43
N SER A 11 19.58 30.69 -15.75
CA SER A 11 18.94 29.91 -14.69
C SER A 11 18.13 28.77 -15.32
N ILE A 12 18.65 27.54 -15.23
CA ILE A 12 17.90 26.34 -15.58
C ILE A 12 16.89 26.11 -14.44
N LEU A 13 15.64 26.43 -14.70
CA LEU A 13 14.52 26.03 -13.85
C LEU A 13 14.34 24.52 -13.99
N PHE A 14 14.82 23.77 -13.02
CA PHE A 14 14.39 22.38 -12.84
C PHE A 14 12.92 22.39 -12.38
N ILE A 15 12.02 22.17 -13.32
CA ILE A 15 10.64 21.85 -13.00
C ILE A 15 10.65 20.41 -12.49
N SER A 16 10.76 20.24 -11.18
CA SER A 16 10.45 18.97 -10.56
C SER A 16 8.93 18.76 -10.70
N ASN A 17 8.51 17.89 -11.59
CA ASN A 17 7.14 17.40 -11.60
C ASN A 17 6.94 16.64 -10.29
N ALA A 18 6.33 17.27 -9.32
CA ALA A 18 5.83 16.59 -8.14
C ALA A 18 4.58 15.81 -8.59
N PHE A 19 4.78 14.58 -9.06
CA PHE A 19 3.68 13.66 -9.29
C PHE A 19 3.01 13.39 -7.94
N SER A 20 1.71 13.58 -7.89
CA SER A 20 0.92 13.22 -6.71
C SER A 20 0.16 11.97 -7.06
N ILE A 21 0.56 10.84 -6.47
CA ILE A 21 -0.19 9.60 -6.63
C ILE A 21 -1.63 9.77 -6.16
N THR A 22 -2.56 9.23 -6.91
CA THR A 22 -3.98 9.17 -6.55
C THR A 22 -4.29 7.79 -5.96
N ILE A 23 -4.89 7.76 -4.78
CA ILE A 23 -5.32 6.50 -4.15
C ILE A 23 -6.73 6.16 -4.66
N ASP A 24 -6.81 5.51 -5.82
CA ASP A 24 -8.07 5.18 -6.51
C ASP A 24 -8.24 3.69 -6.83
N GLY A 25 -7.24 2.86 -6.46
CA GLY A 25 -7.20 1.42 -6.74
C GLY A 25 -6.73 1.08 -8.16
N ASP A 26 -6.24 2.05 -8.92
CA ASP A 26 -5.60 1.86 -10.22
C ASP A 26 -4.07 1.90 -10.07
N LEU A 27 -3.39 0.90 -10.62
CA LEU A 27 -1.93 0.80 -10.58
C LEU A 27 -1.29 1.09 -11.94
N SER A 28 -2.03 1.77 -12.82
CA SER A 28 -1.54 2.14 -14.16
C SER A 28 -0.78 3.47 -14.17
N ASP A 29 -0.77 4.23 -13.08
CA ASP A 29 -0.05 5.47 -12.95
C ASP A 29 1.46 5.28 -13.11
N ASP A 30 2.14 6.30 -13.67
CA ASP A 30 3.57 6.25 -13.98
C ASP A 30 4.45 6.00 -12.74
N GLU A 31 3.99 6.39 -11.55
CA GLU A 31 4.68 6.20 -10.28
C GLU A 31 4.92 4.72 -9.98
N TRP A 32 3.98 3.85 -10.37
CA TRP A 32 4.12 2.40 -10.18
C TRP A 32 5.13 1.74 -11.12
N SER A 33 5.60 2.45 -12.16
CA SER A 33 6.55 1.90 -13.14
C SER A 33 7.93 1.61 -12.53
N ASN A 34 8.32 2.38 -11.50
CA ASN A 34 9.59 2.24 -10.79
C ASN A 34 9.44 1.63 -9.40
N ALA A 35 8.24 1.17 -9.03
CA ALA A 35 7.99 0.55 -7.74
C ALA A 35 8.71 -0.81 -7.63
N GLU A 36 9.19 -1.12 -6.45
CA GLU A 36 9.70 -2.45 -6.14
C GLU A 36 8.56 -3.46 -6.13
N THR A 37 8.85 -4.72 -6.48
CA THR A 37 7.85 -5.78 -6.54
C THR A 37 8.18 -6.88 -5.53
N LEU A 38 7.17 -7.28 -4.75
CA LEU A 38 7.23 -8.46 -3.90
C LEU A 38 6.41 -9.58 -4.52
N GLU A 39 7.02 -10.74 -4.60
CA GLU A 39 6.42 -11.97 -5.13
C GLU A 39 6.74 -13.16 -4.22
N GLY A 40 6.24 -14.34 -4.56
CA GLY A 40 6.57 -15.57 -3.85
C GLY A 40 5.70 -15.80 -2.61
N PHE A 41 4.50 -15.25 -2.59
CA PHE A 41 3.53 -15.50 -1.53
C PHE A 41 3.17 -16.98 -1.42
N LEU A 42 2.97 -17.44 -0.19
CA LEU A 42 2.61 -18.82 0.13
C LEU A 42 1.26 -18.87 0.85
N THR A 43 0.59 -20.01 0.73
CA THR A 43 -0.64 -20.29 1.47
C THR A 43 -0.31 -20.56 2.93
N VAL A 44 -0.76 -19.70 3.83
CA VAL A 44 -0.53 -19.82 5.28
C VAL A 44 -1.77 -20.30 6.03
N PHE A 45 -2.93 -20.28 5.37
CA PHE A 45 -4.15 -20.85 5.93
C PHE A 45 -5.00 -21.51 4.82
N PRO A 46 -5.23 -22.84 4.85
CA PRO A 46 -4.58 -23.80 5.76
C PRO A 46 -3.06 -23.75 5.60
N ASP A 47 -2.33 -24.09 6.66
CA ASP A 47 -0.86 -24.06 6.72
C ASP A 47 -0.24 -25.16 5.85
N THR A 48 -0.24 -24.90 4.53
CA THR A 48 0.34 -25.83 3.54
C THR A 48 1.68 -25.34 3.01
N LEU A 49 1.96 -24.02 3.10
CA LEU A 49 3.11 -23.35 2.51
C LEU A 49 3.27 -23.61 1.00
N GLU A 50 2.18 -23.97 0.34
CA GLU A 50 2.13 -24.17 -1.11
C GLU A 50 1.90 -22.82 -1.84
N LYS A 51 2.12 -22.84 -3.13
CA LYS A 51 1.76 -21.68 -3.96
C LYS A 51 0.26 -21.43 -3.88
N PRO A 52 -0.17 -20.18 -3.70
CA PRO A 52 -1.59 -19.87 -3.66
C PRO A 52 -2.26 -20.19 -5.00
N LYS A 53 -3.54 -20.56 -4.96
CA LYS A 53 -4.35 -20.86 -6.14
C LYS A 53 -4.38 -19.70 -7.15
N TYR A 54 -4.37 -18.47 -6.65
CA TYR A 54 -4.36 -17.26 -7.46
C TYR A 54 -3.11 -16.44 -7.10
N LYS A 55 -2.45 -15.89 -8.12
CA LYS A 55 -1.28 -15.03 -7.94
C LYS A 55 -1.68 -13.76 -7.19
N THR A 56 -0.84 -13.35 -6.25
CA THR A 56 -0.82 -12.00 -5.69
C THR A 56 0.51 -11.34 -6.08
N GLU A 57 0.45 -10.08 -6.46
CA GLU A 57 1.59 -9.24 -6.74
C GLU A 57 1.48 -7.98 -5.91
N VAL A 58 2.56 -7.58 -5.27
CA VAL A 58 2.61 -6.36 -4.46
C VAL A 58 3.71 -5.47 -5.03
N LYS A 59 3.34 -4.25 -5.37
CA LYS A 59 4.28 -3.17 -5.67
C LYS A 59 4.36 -2.24 -4.47
N TYR A 60 5.53 -1.69 -4.20
CA TYR A 60 5.67 -0.69 -3.16
C TYR A 60 6.75 0.34 -3.52
N PHE A 61 6.58 1.53 -3.00
CA PHE A 61 7.58 2.58 -3.03
C PHE A 61 7.36 3.56 -1.87
N THR A 62 8.34 4.42 -1.65
CA THR A 62 8.28 5.46 -0.61
C THR A 62 8.63 6.80 -1.22
N ASP A 63 8.02 7.86 -0.67
CA ASP A 63 8.39 9.23 -0.93
C ASP A 63 8.42 10.04 0.38
N ASN A 64 8.50 11.37 0.28
CA ASN A 64 8.50 12.25 1.44
C ASN A 64 7.13 12.38 2.15
N LYS A 65 6.08 11.76 1.61
CA LYS A 65 4.71 11.79 2.17
C LYS A 65 4.35 10.46 2.84
N GLY A 66 4.97 9.34 2.43
CA GLY A 66 4.65 8.05 3.02
C GLY A 66 5.15 6.83 2.26
N ILE A 67 4.57 5.70 2.62
CA ILE A 67 4.80 4.39 2.01
C ILE A 67 3.52 4.04 1.25
N TYR A 68 3.69 3.56 0.02
CA TYR A 68 2.59 3.20 -0.88
C TYR A 68 2.67 1.71 -1.22
N PHE A 69 1.55 1.03 -1.14
CA PHE A 69 1.42 -0.37 -1.52
C PHE A 69 0.33 -0.52 -2.59
N GLY A 70 0.68 -1.12 -3.71
CA GLY A 70 -0.24 -1.51 -4.77
C GLY A 70 -0.35 -3.02 -4.82
N ILE A 71 -1.50 -3.58 -4.47
CA ILE A 71 -1.72 -5.03 -4.36
C ILE A 71 -2.68 -5.49 -5.44
N THR A 72 -2.23 -6.40 -6.30
CA THR A 72 -3.06 -7.03 -7.33
C THR A 72 -3.29 -8.50 -7.00
N ASN A 73 -4.54 -8.89 -6.81
CA ASN A 73 -4.96 -10.28 -6.64
C ASN A 73 -5.60 -10.76 -7.94
N TYR A 74 -4.99 -11.76 -8.60
CA TYR A 74 -5.44 -12.30 -9.89
C TYR A 74 -6.53 -13.36 -9.73
N GLN A 75 -7.57 -13.08 -8.96
CA GLN A 75 -8.68 -14.01 -8.76
C GLN A 75 -9.88 -13.72 -9.67
N PRO A 76 -10.61 -14.75 -10.12
CA PRO A 76 -11.83 -14.57 -10.92
C PRO A 76 -12.92 -13.81 -10.15
N LYS A 77 -13.65 -12.92 -10.82
CA LYS A 77 -14.77 -12.19 -10.21
C LYS A 77 -15.79 -13.08 -9.51
N SER A 78 -16.03 -14.28 -10.05
CA SER A 78 -16.98 -15.25 -9.47
C SER A 78 -16.57 -15.78 -8.09
N THR A 79 -15.33 -15.56 -7.68
CA THR A 79 -14.81 -15.97 -6.38
C THR A 79 -14.65 -14.81 -5.41
N GLN A 80 -14.91 -13.57 -5.86
CA GLN A 80 -14.77 -12.38 -5.04
C GLN A 80 -15.92 -12.24 -4.06
N VAL A 81 -15.58 -11.93 -2.81
CA VAL A 81 -16.54 -11.61 -1.76
C VAL A 81 -16.45 -10.12 -1.44
N ILE A 82 -17.46 -9.36 -1.86
CA ILE A 82 -17.50 -7.90 -1.77
C ILE A 82 -18.61 -7.52 -0.77
N GLU A 83 -18.21 -7.13 0.42
CA GLU A 83 -19.13 -6.59 1.44
C GLU A 83 -18.56 -5.30 2.02
N ARG A 84 -19.44 -4.38 2.37
CA ARG A 84 -19.09 -3.16 3.10
C ARG A 84 -19.41 -3.30 4.56
N HIS A 85 -18.45 -2.94 5.37
CA HIS A 85 -18.54 -2.96 6.83
C HIS A 85 -18.22 -1.58 7.40
N GLN A 86 -18.56 -1.36 8.65
CA GLN A 86 -18.08 -0.19 9.37
C GLN A 86 -16.56 -0.27 9.52
N ARG A 87 -15.90 0.86 9.68
CA ARG A 87 -14.48 0.91 10.04
C ARG A 87 -14.24 0.03 11.26
N ASP A 88 -13.11 -0.63 11.29
CA ASP A 88 -12.63 -1.50 12.37
C ASP A 88 -13.50 -2.73 12.65
N SER A 89 -14.32 -3.15 11.69
CA SER A 89 -15.09 -4.40 11.80
C SER A 89 -14.17 -5.61 11.67
N PHE A 90 -13.95 -6.32 12.78
CA PHE A 90 -13.10 -7.51 12.82
C PHE A 90 -13.68 -8.70 12.02
N TYR A 91 -14.98 -8.86 12.02
CA TYR A 91 -15.68 -10.02 11.43
C TYR A 91 -16.18 -9.78 10.00
N ALA A 92 -15.52 -8.89 9.26
CA ALA A 92 -15.89 -8.65 7.88
C ALA A 92 -15.74 -9.94 7.05
N ASN A 93 -16.86 -10.45 6.51
CA ASN A 93 -16.86 -11.56 5.56
C ASN A 93 -16.62 -11.00 4.16
N ALA A 94 -15.41 -10.56 3.87
CA ALA A 94 -15.02 -9.99 2.60
C ALA A 94 -13.57 -10.36 2.27
N ASP A 95 -13.26 -10.42 0.96
CA ASP A 95 -11.88 -10.46 0.52
C ASP A 95 -11.15 -9.21 0.99
N ARG A 96 -9.93 -9.38 1.45
CA ARG A 96 -9.14 -8.30 2.05
C ARG A 96 -7.66 -8.48 1.79
N ASN A 97 -6.98 -7.37 1.74
CA ASN A 97 -5.53 -7.30 1.87
C ASN A 97 -5.19 -6.61 3.19
N TYR A 98 -4.10 -7.04 3.79
CA TYR A 98 -3.52 -6.32 4.91
C TYR A 98 -2.00 -6.23 4.77
N VAL A 99 -1.45 -5.17 5.32
CA VAL A 99 -0.01 -4.95 5.42
C VAL A 99 0.30 -4.74 6.89
N MET A 100 1.29 -5.47 7.38
CA MET A 100 1.81 -5.28 8.73
C MET A 100 3.21 -4.68 8.64
N ILE A 101 3.47 -3.61 9.39
CA ILE A 101 4.73 -2.89 9.38
C ILE A 101 5.26 -2.76 10.81
N ASP A 102 6.48 -3.21 11.01
CA ASP A 102 7.28 -2.89 12.20
C ASP A 102 8.20 -1.72 11.83
N PHE A 103 7.82 -0.50 12.23
CA PHE A 103 8.57 0.72 11.90
C PHE A 103 9.90 0.82 12.65
N ASP A 104 10.02 0.17 13.79
CA ASP A 104 11.22 0.22 14.63
C ASP A 104 12.16 -0.96 14.35
N ASN A 105 11.71 -1.95 13.58
CA ASN A 105 12.46 -3.16 13.26
C ASN A 105 13.03 -3.87 14.50
N ASN A 106 12.22 -3.96 15.56
CA ASN A 106 12.61 -4.52 16.84
C ASN A 106 11.65 -5.59 17.37
N ALA A 107 10.62 -5.93 16.57
CA ALA A 107 9.57 -6.88 16.87
C ALA A 107 8.75 -6.58 18.14
N SER A 108 8.80 -5.33 18.66
CA SER A 108 8.03 -4.94 19.84
C SER A 108 6.61 -4.53 19.51
N ALA A 109 6.38 -3.95 18.32
CA ALA A 109 5.07 -3.56 17.85
C ALA A 109 4.97 -3.67 16.33
N GLY A 110 3.86 -4.24 15.86
CA GLY A 110 3.49 -4.28 14.45
C GLY A 110 2.21 -3.46 14.23
N TYR A 111 2.16 -2.70 13.16
CA TYR A 111 1.01 -1.90 12.78
C TYR A 111 0.32 -2.53 11.58
N GLU A 112 -0.91 -2.98 11.75
CA GLU A 112 -1.71 -3.59 10.69
C GLU A 112 -2.62 -2.57 10.02
N PHE A 113 -2.66 -2.60 8.70
CA PHE A 113 -3.54 -1.81 7.85
C PHE A 113 -4.29 -2.76 6.93
N THR A 114 -5.59 -2.90 7.13
CA THR A 114 -6.44 -3.81 6.38
C THR A 114 -7.43 -3.03 5.51
N VAL A 115 -7.58 -3.43 4.25
CA VAL A 115 -8.63 -2.96 3.35
C VAL A 115 -9.39 -4.14 2.75
N THR A 116 -10.72 -4.08 2.79
CA THR A 116 -11.58 -5.07 2.14
C THR A 116 -11.86 -4.69 0.69
N LEU A 117 -12.23 -5.66 -0.15
CA LEU A 117 -12.65 -5.40 -1.54
C LEU A 117 -13.89 -4.48 -1.63
N GLY A 118 -14.62 -4.27 -0.54
CA GLY A 118 -15.72 -3.31 -0.40
C GLY A 118 -15.29 -1.93 0.10
N ASP A 119 -14.00 -1.59 0.11
CA ASP A 119 -13.44 -0.31 0.60
C ASP A 119 -13.64 -0.07 2.11
N SER A 120 -13.87 -1.10 2.90
CA SER A 120 -13.88 -0.95 4.36
C SER A 120 -12.46 -1.07 4.88
N ILE A 121 -12.07 -0.19 5.79
CA ILE A 121 -10.71 -0.15 6.36
C ILE A 121 -10.74 -0.50 7.84
N ARG A 122 -9.66 -1.11 8.30
CA ARG A 122 -9.37 -1.40 9.70
C ARG A 122 -7.89 -1.20 9.94
N ASP A 123 -7.55 -0.66 11.07
CA ASP A 123 -6.18 -0.59 11.56
C ASP A 123 -6.08 -1.11 12.99
N SER A 124 -4.95 -1.66 13.34
CA SER A 124 -4.68 -2.19 14.66
C SER A 124 -3.19 -2.18 14.97
N ILE A 125 -2.87 -2.29 16.25
CA ILE A 125 -1.49 -2.46 16.71
C ILE A 125 -1.35 -3.85 17.36
N PHE A 126 -0.26 -4.54 17.05
CA PHE A 126 0.18 -5.76 17.69
C PHE A 126 1.34 -5.43 18.63
N VAL A 127 1.27 -5.89 19.86
CA VAL A 127 2.30 -5.70 20.88
C VAL A 127 2.73 -7.05 21.40
N ASP A 128 4.04 -7.25 21.55
CA ASP A 128 4.64 -8.47 22.09
C ASP A 128 4.15 -9.77 21.41
N GLU A 129 3.95 -9.72 20.08
CA GLU A 129 3.55 -10.83 19.20
C GLU A 129 2.16 -11.45 19.46
N ASN A 130 1.52 -11.18 20.59
CA ASN A 130 0.30 -11.88 21.00
C ASN A 130 -0.87 -10.97 21.38
N GLU A 131 -0.61 -9.71 21.65
CA GLU A 131 -1.66 -8.74 22.01
C GLU A 131 -1.95 -7.81 20.84
N PHE A 132 -3.21 -7.69 20.47
CA PHE A 132 -3.62 -6.73 19.47
C PHE A 132 -4.68 -5.78 20.05
N SER A 133 -4.72 -4.56 19.51
CA SER A 133 -5.68 -3.55 19.91
C SER A 133 -6.20 -2.80 18.69
N ASP A 134 -7.52 -2.75 18.54
CA ASP A 134 -8.22 -1.94 17.55
C ASP A 134 -8.51 -0.52 18.07
N ASN A 135 -8.01 -0.16 19.25
CA ASN A 135 -8.18 1.19 19.81
C ASN A 135 -7.14 2.18 19.27
N TRP A 136 -6.24 1.73 18.40
CA TRP A 136 -5.28 2.58 17.74
C TRP A 136 -5.81 2.97 16.36
N ASP A 137 -5.85 4.26 16.09
CA ASP A 137 -6.31 4.81 14.83
C ASP A 137 -5.19 5.54 14.11
N ALA A 138 -4.92 5.16 12.87
CA ALA A 138 -4.01 5.85 11.97
C ALA A 138 -4.75 6.77 10.98
N ILE A 139 -4.02 7.75 10.47
CA ILE A 139 -4.44 8.50 9.28
C ILE A 139 -3.80 7.84 8.07
N TRP A 140 -4.58 7.09 7.32
CA TRP A 140 -4.14 6.42 6.10
C TRP A 140 -5.27 6.32 5.09
N TYR A 141 -4.95 5.97 3.86
CA TYR A 141 -5.90 5.94 2.75
C TYR A 141 -5.77 4.64 1.99
N ALA A 142 -6.90 4.05 1.63
CA ALA A 142 -6.94 2.88 0.78
C ALA A 142 -8.13 2.96 -0.19
N LYS A 143 -7.98 2.34 -1.34
CA LYS A 143 -9.03 2.19 -2.33
C LYS A 143 -8.87 0.87 -3.05
N THR A 144 -9.99 0.23 -3.35
CA THR A 144 -10.00 -1.03 -4.10
C THR A 144 -10.76 -0.88 -5.41
N LYS A 145 -10.35 -1.67 -6.43
CA LYS A 145 -10.96 -1.71 -7.74
C LYS A 145 -11.02 -3.15 -8.24
N SER A 146 -12.17 -3.56 -8.76
CA SER A 146 -12.33 -4.87 -9.41
C SER A 146 -12.46 -4.67 -10.92
N TYR A 147 -11.68 -5.38 -11.70
CA TYR A 147 -11.65 -5.31 -13.18
C TYR A 147 -12.43 -6.45 -13.83
#